data_750f1de190d484a687e9166ffaaa33c1
#
_entry.id   750f1de190d484a687e9166ffaaa33c1
#
_cell.length_a   1.000
_cell.length_b   1.000
_cell.length_c   1.000
_cell.angle_alpha   90.00
_cell.angle_beta   90.00
_cell.angle_gamma   90.00
#
_symmetry.space_group_name_H-M   'P 1'
#
loop_
_entity.id
_entity.type
_entity.pdbx_description
1 polymer ?
#
loop_
_entity_poly.entity_id
_entity_poly.type
_entity_poly.pdbx_seq_one_letter_code
_entity_poly.pdbx_strand_id
1 'polypeptide(L)'
;MMLIAGTIPNKDLPLTTGQVSLEGEFLVANGRRFACTQGTGAMITAALVTTNYLKIEPPHVLVVGDIGGISDKGTRDIYQYLIDNVGGLLPKVLALHYCLPIMPFMEKLCQAINKCSRRPFMIADAGAMYAAKGAGLAREFDIFTPDVTEMGFLADPAAAHPAYAARHLFDCGPEKIPELIATAYKDKNAAKLLVVKGKVDHIASEGKIMAKIDEPDIPELEAIGGTGDTITGIVTALVYAGYKPHVAGIVAAKANRMAGKFARATPATKVKQIIDQFPTVFEEYLRQWIVEAGDY
;
A
#
# COMPACT_ATOMS: atom_id res chain seq x y z
N MET A 1 -16.63 1.36 -6.42
CA MET A 1 -15.38 0.74 -6.92
C MET A 1 -14.23 0.98 -5.96
N MET A 2 -13.19 0.14 -5.99
CA MET A 2 -11.87 0.35 -5.41
C MET A 2 -10.95 0.86 -6.52
N LEU A 3 -10.23 1.97 -6.31
CA LEU A 3 -9.30 2.54 -7.27
C LEU A 3 -7.87 2.48 -6.71
N ILE A 4 -6.98 1.82 -7.42
CA ILE A 4 -5.54 1.78 -7.11
C ILE A 4 -4.81 2.64 -8.16
N ALA A 5 -4.14 3.69 -7.71
CA ALA A 5 -3.41 4.61 -8.57
C ALA A 5 -1.90 4.57 -8.25
N GLY A 6 -1.08 4.40 -9.27
CA GLY A 6 0.38 4.34 -9.08
C GLY A 6 1.18 4.17 -10.35
N THR A 7 2.49 4.34 -10.24
CA THR A 7 3.40 4.18 -11.37
C THR A 7 3.85 2.73 -11.54
N ILE A 8 4.14 2.36 -12.77
CA ILE A 8 4.66 1.04 -13.18
C ILE A 8 6.03 1.25 -13.83
N PRO A 9 7.06 0.45 -13.52
CA PRO A 9 8.39 0.59 -14.10
C PRO A 9 8.44 0.12 -15.57
N ASN A 10 7.65 0.76 -16.41
CA ASN A 10 7.56 0.52 -17.86
C ASN A 10 7.38 1.85 -18.58
N LYS A 11 8.45 2.39 -19.18
CA LYS A 11 8.47 3.72 -19.83
C LYS A 11 7.42 3.89 -20.94
N ASP A 12 6.97 2.79 -21.54
CA ASP A 12 6.09 2.80 -22.71
C ASP A 12 4.60 2.61 -22.33
N LEU A 13 4.29 2.45 -21.04
CA LEU A 13 2.90 2.34 -20.58
C LEU A 13 2.26 3.73 -20.51
N PRO A 14 1.29 4.06 -21.39
CA PRO A 14 0.57 5.33 -21.29
C PRO A 14 -0.34 5.34 -20.07
N LEU A 15 -0.83 6.53 -19.68
CA LEU A 15 -1.85 6.64 -18.66
C LEU A 15 -3.03 5.72 -19.00
N THR A 16 -3.26 4.74 -18.15
CA THR A 16 -4.21 3.66 -18.37
C THR A 16 -5.16 3.56 -17.19
N THR A 17 -6.45 3.55 -17.46
CA THR A 17 -7.48 3.38 -16.41
C THR A 17 -8.48 2.33 -16.86
N GLY A 18 -9.04 1.60 -15.90
CA GLY A 18 -10.06 0.57 -16.15
C GLY A 18 -10.01 -0.53 -15.10
N GLN A 19 -10.97 -1.43 -15.19
CA GLN A 19 -10.98 -2.64 -14.38
C GLN A 19 -9.84 -3.55 -14.82
N VAL A 20 -9.15 -4.16 -13.85
CA VAL A 20 -7.97 -4.99 -14.14
C VAL A 20 -8.33 -6.48 -14.10
N SER A 21 -7.68 -7.24 -14.99
CA SER A 21 -7.64 -8.71 -14.97
C SER A 21 -6.21 -9.22 -14.97
N LEU A 22 -6.03 -10.52 -14.69
CA LEU A 22 -4.73 -11.18 -14.71
C LEU A 22 -4.68 -12.21 -15.83
N GLU A 23 -3.68 -12.10 -16.71
CA GLU A 23 -3.39 -13.02 -17.79
C GLU A 23 -1.95 -13.55 -17.68
N GLY A 24 -1.80 -14.73 -17.06
CA GLY A 24 -0.49 -15.28 -16.74
C GLY A 24 0.30 -14.41 -15.78
N GLU A 25 1.43 -13.87 -16.20
CA GLU A 25 2.29 -12.96 -15.44
C GLU A 25 2.01 -11.46 -15.75
N PHE A 26 0.89 -11.16 -16.42
CA PHE A 26 0.55 -9.79 -16.80
C PHE A 26 -0.80 -9.38 -16.24
N LEU A 27 -0.84 -8.16 -15.74
CA LEU A 27 -2.08 -7.43 -15.50
C LEU A 27 -2.54 -6.79 -16.81
N VAL A 28 -3.84 -6.80 -17.03
CA VAL A 28 -4.47 -6.22 -18.24
C VAL A 28 -5.55 -5.25 -17.82
N ALA A 29 -5.47 -4.02 -18.30
CA ALA A 29 -6.50 -3.01 -18.13
C ALA A 29 -6.67 -2.23 -19.44
N ASN A 30 -7.89 -2.05 -19.91
CA ASN A 30 -8.21 -1.32 -21.13
C ASN A 30 -7.30 -1.72 -22.33
N GLY A 31 -7.08 -3.04 -22.52
CA GLY A 31 -6.24 -3.60 -23.59
C GLY A 31 -4.73 -3.37 -23.44
N ARG A 32 -4.27 -2.78 -22.33
CA ARG A 32 -2.85 -2.59 -22.03
C ARG A 32 -2.36 -3.65 -21.07
N ARG A 33 -1.17 -4.19 -21.33
CA ARG A 33 -0.52 -5.22 -20.51
C ARG A 33 0.66 -4.61 -19.75
N PHE A 34 0.77 -4.93 -18.46
CA PHE A 34 1.90 -4.55 -17.62
C PHE A 34 2.21 -5.65 -16.61
N ALA A 35 3.45 -5.66 -16.12
CA ALA A 35 3.91 -6.76 -15.28
C ALA A 35 3.19 -6.79 -13.91
N CYS A 36 2.88 -7.99 -13.43
CA CYS A 36 2.31 -8.25 -12.11
C CYS A 36 3.39 -8.44 -11.01
N THR A 37 4.62 -8.03 -11.31
CA THR A 37 5.76 -8.16 -10.41
C THR A 37 5.79 -7.01 -9.38
N GLN A 38 6.89 -6.82 -8.70
CA GLN A 38 7.12 -5.83 -7.63
C GLN A 38 6.43 -4.47 -7.81
N GLY A 39 6.37 -3.69 -6.74
CA GLY A 39 5.80 -2.35 -6.74
C GLY A 39 4.28 -2.35 -6.95
N THR A 40 3.78 -1.35 -7.64
CA THR A 40 2.34 -1.19 -7.91
C THR A 40 1.73 -2.42 -8.60
N GLY A 41 2.49 -3.12 -9.45
CA GLY A 41 2.04 -4.36 -10.06
C GLY A 41 1.76 -5.47 -9.05
N ALA A 42 2.63 -5.67 -8.07
CA ALA A 42 2.45 -6.64 -7.00
C ALA A 42 1.25 -6.27 -6.10
N MET A 43 1.13 -4.99 -5.74
CA MET A 43 -0.02 -4.48 -4.97
C MET A 43 -1.34 -4.75 -5.69
N ILE A 44 -1.45 -4.39 -6.97
CA ILE A 44 -2.66 -4.62 -7.77
C ILE A 44 -2.97 -6.11 -7.88
N THR A 45 -1.95 -6.95 -8.09
CA THR A 45 -2.13 -8.41 -8.21
C THR A 45 -2.64 -9.01 -6.91
N ALA A 46 -2.08 -8.61 -5.76
CA ALA A 46 -2.53 -9.05 -4.45
C ALA A 46 -3.98 -8.61 -4.18
N ALA A 47 -4.33 -7.36 -4.49
CA ALA A 47 -5.69 -6.87 -4.36
C ALA A 47 -6.67 -7.64 -5.26
N LEU A 48 -6.29 -7.92 -6.52
CA LEU A 48 -7.10 -8.67 -7.47
C LEU A 48 -7.35 -10.11 -7.00
N VAL A 49 -6.31 -10.81 -6.56
CA VAL A 49 -6.43 -12.18 -6.04
C VAL A 49 -7.31 -12.20 -4.78
N THR A 50 -7.16 -11.21 -3.90
CA THR A 50 -8.00 -11.10 -2.70
C THR A 50 -9.46 -10.83 -3.05
N THR A 51 -9.76 -9.90 -3.97
CA THR A 51 -11.13 -9.61 -4.39
C THR A 51 -11.76 -10.79 -5.11
N ASN A 52 -11.01 -11.53 -5.92
CA ASN A 52 -11.49 -12.74 -6.58
C ASN A 52 -11.85 -13.83 -5.55
N TYR A 53 -11.01 -14.04 -4.53
CA TYR A 53 -11.31 -14.96 -3.44
C TYR A 53 -12.60 -14.56 -2.68
N LEU A 54 -12.74 -13.29 -2.37
CA LEU A 54 -13.92 -12.75 -1.69
C LEU A 54 -15.16 -12.64 -2.58
N LYS A 55 -15.05 -12.92 -3.87
CA LYS A 55 -16.12 -12.81 -4.88
C LYS A 55 -16.77 -11.42 -4.91
N ILE A 56 -15.93 -10.39 -4.83
CA ILE A 56 -16.33 -8.98 -4.94
C ILE A 56 -15.74 -8.35 -6.20
N GLU A 57 -16.20 -7.15 -6.55
CA GLU A 57 -15.75 -6.41 -7.72
C GLU A 57 -14.22 -6.26 -7.76
N PRO A 58 -13.55 -6.64 -8.87
CA PRO A 58 -12.11 -6.45 -9.06
C PRO A 58 -11.71 -4.97 -8.98
N PRO A 59 -10.42 -4.68 -8.67
CA PRO A 59 -9.96 -3.31 -8.61
C PRO A 59 -10.02 -2.62 -9.99
N HIS A 60 -10.36 -1.33 -9.97
CA HIS A 60 -10.02 -0.41 -11.03
C HIS A 60 -8.63 0.13 -10.79
N VAL A 61 -7.89 0.38 -11.85
CA VAL A 61 -6.55 0.93 -11.80
C VAL A 61 -6.47 2.27 -12.52
N LEU A 62 -5.55 3.11 -12.06
CA LEU A 62 -5.04 4.28 -12.77
C LEU A 62 -3.53 4.17 -12.74
N VAL A 63 -2.94 3.69 -13.83
CA VAL A 63 -1.51 3.42 -13.90
C VAL A 63 -0.87 4.11 -15.09
N VAL A 64 0.40 4.43 -14.95
CA VAL A 64 1.22 5.02 -16.01
C VAL A 64 2.66 4.53 -15.86
N GLY A 65 3.37 4.50 -16.96
CA GLY A 65 4.79 4.17 -16.99
C GLY A 65 5.64 5.26 -16.34
N ASP A 66 6.51 4.84 -15.42
CA ASP A 66 7.56 5.69 -14.86
C ASP A 66 8.74 4.79 -14.48
N ILE A 67 9.94 5.17 -14.87
CA ILE A 67 11.16 4.41 -14.55
C ILE A 67 11.94 5.01 -13.38
N GLY A 68 11.37 6.02 -12.71
CA GLY A 68 11.96 6.70 -11.56
C GLY A 68 13.15 7.59 -11.90
N GLY A 69 13.27 8.73 -11.22
CA GLY A 69 14.46 9.58 -11.22
C GLY A 69 14.80 10.37 -12.49
N ILE A 70 14.21 10.05 -13.63
CA ILE A 70 14.45 10.73 -14.93
C ILE A 70 13.35 11.73 -15.25
N SER A 71 12.12 11.42 -14.86
CA SER A 71 10.94 12.26 -15.15
C SER A 71 9.90 12.04 -14.06
N ASP A 72 9.21 13.09 -13.66
CA ASP A 72 8.04 13.03 -12.78
C ASP A 72 6.71 13.10 -13.57
N LYS A 73 6.80 13.01 -14.91
CA LYS A 73 5.64 13.17 -15.80
C LYS A 73 4.54 12.17 -15.49
N GLY A 74 4.88 10.90 -15.33
CA GLY A 74 3.90 9.84 -15.04
C GLY A 74 3.15 10.12 -13.73
N THR A 75 3.88 10.48 -12.68
CA THR A 75 3.28 10.89 -11.40
C THR A 75 2.36 12.11 -11.56
N ARG A 76 2.77 13.13 -12.32
CA ARG A 76 1.93 14.32 -12.57
C ARG A 76 0.66 13.98 -13.33
N ASP A 77 0.76 13.09 -14.32
CA ASP A 77 -0.39 12.64 -15.10
C ASP A 77 -1.41 11.90 -14.19
N ILE A 78 -0.96 11.07 -13.23
CA ILE A 78 -1.83 10.43 -12.23
C ILE A 78 -2.53 11.46 -11.35
N TYR A 79 -1.77 12.36 -10.75
CA TYR A 79 -2.34 13.40 -9.88
C TYR A 79 -3.34 14.25 -10.62
N GLN A 80 -2.98 14.73 -11.82
CA GLN A 80 -3.87 15.59 -12.60
C GLN A 80 -5.16 14.88 -12.96
N TYR A 81 -5.07 13.60 -13.41
CA TYR A 81 -6.25 12.80 -13.69
C TYR A 81 -7.16 12.65 -12.46
N LEU A 82 -6.59 12.37 -11.29
CA LEU A 82 -7.36 12.25 -10.04
C LEU A 82 -8.00 13.58 -9.64
N ILE A 83 -7.27 14.68 -9.72
CA ILE A 83 -7.78 16.02 -9.40
C ILE A 83 -9.01 16.34 -10.25
N ASP A 84 -8.93 16.06 -11.55
CA ASP A 84 -9.98 16.40 -12.50
C ASP A 84 -11.19 15.46 -12.41
N ASN A 85 -10.99 14.20 -12.00
CA ASN A 85 -12.01 13.16 -12.17
C ASN A 85 -12.52 12.54 -10.86
N VAL A 86 -11.85 12.68 -9.72
CA VAL A 86 -12.23 12.00 -8.47
C VAL A 86 -13.66 12.30 -8.03
N GLY A 87 -14.14 13.53 -8.29
CA GLY A 87 -15.51 13.95 -8.00
C GLY A 87 -16.58 13.24 -8.83
N GLY A 88 -16.25 12.79 -10.04
CA GLY A 88 -17.14 11.97 -10.89
C GLY A 88 -16.98 10.48 -10.64
N LEU A 89 -15.76 10.03 -10.35
CA LEU A 89 -15.45 8.62 -10.10
C LEU A 89 -16.01 8.13 -8.76
N LEU A 90 -15.99 8.96 -7.72
CA LEU A 90 -16.47 8.67 -6.35
C LEU A 90 -16.03 7.28 -5.85
N PRO A 91 -14.73 6.94 -5.85
CA PRO A 91 -14.29 5.64 -5.39
C PRO A 91 -14.68 5.43 -3.91
N LYS A 92 -15.01 4.20 -3.52
CA LYS A 92 -15.21 3.85 -2.10
C LYS A 92 -13.87 3.81 -1.37
N VAL A 93 -12.83 3.29 -2.05
CA VAL A 93 -11.45 3.24 -1.58
C VAL A 93 -10.55 3.79 -2.67
N LEU A 94 -9.63 4.69 -2.31
CA LEU A 94 -8.55 5.19 -3.16
C LEU A 94 -7.21 4.85 -2.50
N ALA A 95 -6.40 4.04 -3.19
CA ALA A 95 -5.05 3.70 -2.75
C ALA A 95 -4.03 4.32 -3.71
N LEU A 96 -3.05 5.04 -3.15
CA LEU A 96 -1.97 5.69 -3.88
C LEU A 96 -0.65 4.96 -3.60
N HIS A 97 0.07 4.60 -4.67
CA HIS A 97 1.28 3.80 -4.56
C HIS A 97 2.35 4.24 -5.56
N TYR A 98 3.60 4.35 -5.11
CA TYR A 98 4.76 4.76 -5.93
C TYR A 98 4.56 6.05 -6.76
N CYS A 99 3.72 6.97 -6.29
CA CYS A 99 3.69 8.33 -6.83
C CYS A 99 4.83 9.14 -6.20
N LEU A 100 5.64 9.82 -7.01
CA LEU A 100 6.68 10.70 -6.51
C LEU A 100 6.11 11.78 -5.57
N PRO A 101 6.84 12.21 -4.55
CA PRO A 101 6.35 13.16 -3.56
C PRO A 101 6.29 14.59 -4.11
N ILE A 102 5.19 14.94 -4.77
CA ILE A 102 4.93 16.28 -5.30
C ILE A 102 3.85 16.96 -4.44
N MET A 103 4.28 17.62 -3.34
CA MET A 103 3.39 18.20 -2.34
C MET A 103 2.27 19.09 -2.91
N PRO A 104 2.51 20.04 -3.84
CA PRO A 104 1.44 20.85 -4.39
C PRO A 104 0.35 20.06 -5.13
N PHE A 105 0.68 18.92 -5.72
CA PHE A 105 -0.32 18.04 -6.33
C PHE A 105 -1.08 17.26 -5.28
N MET A 106 -0.44 16.80 -4.22
CA MET A 106 -1.10 16.15 -3.09
C MET A 106 -2.12 17.08 -2.42
N GLU A 107 -1.75 18.36 -2.22
CA GLU A 107 -2.65 19.38 -1.68
C GLU A 107 -3.89 19.56 -2.58
N LYS A 108 -3.69 19.73 -3.89
CA LYS A 108 -4.80 19.86 -4.86
C LYS A 108 -5.69 18.63 -4.89
N LEU A 109 -5.09 17.42 -4.82
CA LEU A 109 -5.85 16.19 -4.78
C LEU A 109 -6.71 16.09 -3.51
N CYS A 110 -6.16 16.37 -2.33
CA CYS A 110 -6.94 16.40 -1.09
C CYS A 110 -8.05 17.46 -1.13
N GLN A 111 -7.79 18.65 -1.71
CA GLN A 111 -8.82 19.66 -1.92
C GLN A 111 -9.94 19.18 -2.85
N ALA A 112 -9.61 18.45 -3.93
CA ALA A 112 -10.60 17.86 -4.83
C ALA A 112 -11.42 16.78 -4.12
N ILE A 113 -10.77 15.91 -3.35
CA ILE A 113 -11.41 14.87 -2.55
C ILE A 113 -12.38 15.46 -1.51
N ASN A 114 -11.98 16.54 -0.85
CA ASN A 114 -12.81 17.20 0.18
C ASN A 114 -14.06 17.89 -0.42
N LYS A 115 -14.10 18.09 -1.74
CA LYS A 115 -15.29 18.57 -2.46
C LYS A 115 -16.21 17.45 -2.94
N CYS A 116 -15.80 16.19 -2.84
CA CYS A 116 -16.62 15.06 -3.25
C CYS A 116 -17.86 14.91 -2.35
N SER A 117 -18.98 14.53 -2.92
CA SER A 117 -20.22 14.22 -2.18
C SER A 117 -20.03 13.06 -1.17
N ARG A 118 -19.08 12.18 -1.45
CA ARG A 118 -18.63 11.11 -0.55
C ARG A 118 -17.11 11.02 -0.61
N ARG A 119 -16.47 11.24 0.53
CA ARG A 119 -15.02 11.10 0.65
C ARG A 119 -14.63 9.61 0.53
N PRO A 120 -13.64 9.25 -0.31
CA PRO A 120 -13.10 7.91 -0.34
C PRO A 120 -12.34 7.57 0.95
N PHE A 121 -12.26 6.27 1.26
CA PHE A 121 -11.30 5.76 2.23
C PHE A 121 -9.89 5.83 1.60
N MET A 122 -8.96 6.54 2.23
CA MET A 122 -7.66 6.90 1.67
C MET A 122 -6.56 6.00 2.21
N ILE A 123 -5.84 5.33 1.31
CA ILE A 123 -4.67 4.51 1.65
C ILE A 123 -3.47 5.05 0.88
N ALA A 124 -2.29 5.13 1.50
CA ALA A 124 -1.05 5.47 0.81
C ALA A 124 0.11 4.58 1.25
N ASP A 125 0.98 4.31 0.29
CA ASP A 125 2.24 3.60 0.45
C ASP A 125 3.35 4.33 -0.32
N ALA A 126 4.60 4.09 0.04
CA ALA A 126 5.77 4.63 -0.63
C ALA A 126 5.75 6.17 -0.81
N GLY A 127 6.07 6.66 -1.98
CA GLY A 127 6.19 8.09 -2.27
C GLY A 127 4.93 8.92 -2.00
N ALA A 128 3.75 8.31 -2.07
CA ALA A 128 2.49 8.98 -1.75
C ALA A 128 2.39 9.34 -0.25
N MET A 129 2.90 8.49 0.65
CA MET A 129 3.00 8.83 2.09
C MET A 129 3.94 10.02 2.32
N TYR A 130 5.07 10.05 1.58
CA TYR A 130 6.02 11.14 1.67
C TYR A 130 5.39 12.47 1.21
N ALA A 131 4.62 12.44 0.12
CA ALA A 131 3.90 13.61 -0.36
C ALA A 131 2.86 14.09 0.66
N ALA A 132 2.11 13.17 1.26
CA ALA A 132 1.10 13.50 2.28
C ALA A 132 1.73 14.11 3.53
N LYS A 133 2.83 13.51 4.04
CA LYS A 133 3.57 14.08 5.17
C LYS A 133 4.15 15.44 4.83
N GLY A 134 4.87 15.56 3.70
CA GLY A 134 5.51 16.82 3.29
C GLY A 134 4.53 17.97 3.10
N ALA A 135 3.29 17.68 2.71
CA ALA A 135 2.20 18.63 2.59
C ALA A 135 1.44 18.89 3.92
N GLY A 136 1.81 18.24 5.02
CA GLY A 136 1.08 18.32 6.30
C GLY A 136 -0.31 17.64 6.29
N LEU A 137 -0.54 16.71 5.35
CA LEU A 137 -1.83 16.08 5.08
C LEU A 137 -1.89 14.59 5.51
N ALA A 138 -0.91 14.11 6.29
CA ALA A 138 -0.87 12.71 6.71
C ALA A 138 -2.18 12.25 7.38
N ARG A 139 -2.79 13.09 8.21
CA ARG A 139 -4.07 12.81 8.89
C ARG A 139 -5.30 12.75 8.00
N GLU A 140 -5.19 13.24 6.77
CA GLU A 140 -6.23 13.07 5.75
C GLU A 140 -6.31 11.62 5.25
N PHE A 141 -5.31 10.81 5.52
CA PHE A 141 -5.28 9.41 5.13
C PHE A 141 -5.81 8.51 6.26
N ASP A 142 -6.50 7.45 5.85
CA ASP A 142 -7.05 6.47 6.76
C ASP A 142 -6.01 5.39 7.11
N ILE A 143 -5.17 4.97 6.13
CA ILE A 143 -4.09 4.01 6.36
C ILE A 143 -2.81 4.45 5.63
N PHE A 144 -1.68 4.34 6.31
CA PHE A 144 -0.36 4.25 5.72
C PHE A 144 0.23 2.85 5.96
N THR A 145 1.01 2.37 5.00
CA THR A 145 1.66 1.05 5.05
C THR A 145 3.19 1.15 4.94
N PRO A 146 3.87 1.91 5.84
CA PRO A 146 5.30 2.14 5.76
C PRO A 146 6.11 0.86 6.04
N ASP A 147 7.28 0.75 5.40
CA ASP A 147 8.36 -0.10 5.88
C ASP A 147 9.15 0.59 7.02
N VAL A 148 10.19 -0.08 7.55
CA VAL A 148 11.04 0.45 8.63
C VAL A 148 11.70 1.77 8.24
N THR A 149 12.19 1.88 7.01
CA THR A 149 12.84 3.07 6.45
C THR A 149 11.85 4.23 6.31
N GLU A 150 10.70 3.93 5.75
CA GLU A 150 9.60 4.88 5.57
C GLU A 150 9.05 5.34 6.92
N MET A 151 9.01 4.45 7.91
CA MET A 151 8.63 4.80 9.28
C MET A 151 9.61 5.80 9.90
N GLY A 152 10.91 5.63 9.67
CA GLY A 152 11.93 6.60 10.06
C GLY A 152 11.70 7.98 9.44
N PHE A 153 11.34 8.04 8.16
CA PHE A 153 10.95 9.29 7.50
C PHE A 153 9.69 9.91 8.13
N LEU A 154 8.67 9.12 8.41
CA LEU A 154 7.43 9.63 9.04
C LEU A 154 7.70 10.20 10.43
N ALA A 155 8.58 9.57 11.21
CA ALA A 155 8.89 9.97 12.57
C ALA A 155 9.83 11.20 12.68
N ASP A 156 10.60 11.51 11.64
CA ASP A 156 11.53 12.64 11.67
C ASP A 156 10.83 13.96 11.32
N PRO A 157 10.64 14.89 12.29
CA PRO A 157 9.96 16.16 12.04
C PRO A 157 10.70 17.05 11.04
N ALA A 158 12.02 16.88 10.88
CA ALA A 158 12.83 17.66 9.94
C ALA A 158 12.82 17.09 8.52
N ALA A 159 12.37 15.84 8.33
CA ALA A 159 12.31 15.19 7.03
C ALA A 159 11.09 15.68 6.23
N ALA A 160 11.27 16.76 5.49
CA ALA A 160 10.24 17.29 4.59
C ALA A 160 10.29 16.69 3.17
N HIS A 161 11.41 16.07 2.78
CA HIS A 161 11.60 15.46 1.46
C HIS A 161 12.37 14.13 1.57
N PRO A 162 12.02 13.10 0.78
CA PRO A 162 12.65 11.76 0.86
C PRO A 162 14.18 11.76 0.70
N ALA A 163 14.71 12.70 -0.06
CA ALA A 163 16.17 12.85 -0.20
C ALA A 163 16.87 13.17 1.14
N TYR A 164 16.14 13.71 2.12
CA TYR A 164 16.65 13.93 3.47
C TYR A 164 16.79 12.59 4.23
N ALA A 165 15.81 11.71 4.08
CA ALA A 165 15.83 10.39 4.71
C ALA A 165 17.02 9.55 4.29
N ALA A 166 17.46 9.65 3.02
CA ALA A 166 18.61 8.90 2.51
C ALA A 166 19.93 9.21 3.25
N ARG A 167 20.02 10.31 3.98
CA ARG A 167 21.20 10.70 4.77
C ARG A 167 21.16 10.20 6.22
N HIS A 168 19.98 9.81 6.73
CA HIS A 168 19.74 9.44 8.13
C HIS A 168 19.25 8.00 8.33
N LEU A 169 19.23 7.19 7.27
CA LEU A 169 18.71 5.83 7.22
C LEU A 169 19.43 4.80 8.11
N PHE A 170 20.63 5.09 8.56
CA PHE A 170 21.47 4.10 9.25
C PHE A 170 21.15 3.90 10.73
N ASP A 171 20.18 4.60 11.29
CA ASP A 171 19.89 4.60 12.73
C ASP A 171 18.51 4.03 13.10
N CYS A 172 17.76 3.49 12.14
CA CYS A 172 16.43 2.93 12.38
C CYS A 172 16.48 1.40 12.41
N GLY A 173 16.87 0.82 13.55
CA GLY A 173 16.72 -0.61 13.78
C GLY A 173 15.28 -1.01 14.08
N PRO A 174 14.90 -2.30 13.86
CA PRO A 174 13.54 -2.80 14.13
C PRO A 174 13.07 -2.58 15.56
N GLU A 175 13.98 -2.50 16.53
CA GLU A 175 13.70 -2.26 17.95
C GLU A 175 13.16 -0.85 18.24
N LYS A 176 13.44 0.11 17.35
CA LYS A 176 12.98 1.51 17.47
C LYS A 176 11.56 1.74 16.93
N ILE A 177 10.97 0.77 16.25
CA ILE A 177 9.66 0.93 15.61
C ILE A 177 8.57 1.45 16.57
N PRO A 178 8.46 0.96 17.82
CA PRO A 178 7.45 1.50 18.75
C PRO A 178 7.64 3.00 19.05
N GLU A 179 8.89 3.45 19.18
CA GLU A 179 9.22 4.86 19.41
C GLU A 179 8.93 5.72 18.18
N LEU A 180 9.30 5.22 16.98
CA LEU A 180 9.04 5.90 15.72
C LEU A 180 7.52 6.06 15.49
N ILE A 181 6.73 5.04 15.77
CA ILE A 181 5.26 5.10 15.70
C ILE A 181 4.74 6.20 16.63
N ALA A 182 5.14 6.18 17.89
CA ALA A 182 4.68 7.18 18.87
C ALA A 182 5.04 8.61 18.41
N THR A 183 6.25 8.81 17.93
CA THR A 183 6.75 10.11 17.42
C THR A 183 5.96 10.58 16.20
N ALA A 184 5.73 9.72 15.20
CA ALA A 184 4.98 10.08 14.01
C ALA A 184 3.54 10.51 14.33
N TYR A 185 2.88 9.86 15.28
CA TYR A 185 1.55 10.28 15.74
C TYR A 185 1.59 11.59 16.53
N LYS A 186 2.54 11.75 17.43
CA LYS A 186 2.75 12.99 18.21
C LYS A 186 2.92 14.20 17.29
N ASP A 187 3.72 14.04 16.22
CA ASP A 187 4.05 15.10 15.29
C ASP A 187 3.03 15.24 14.14
N LYS A 188 1.92 14.47 14.21
CA LYS A 188 0.82 14.48 13.22
C LYS A 188 1.25 14.04 11.81
N ASN A 189 2.30 13.25 11.70
CA ASN A 189 2.88 12.73 10.46
C ASN A 189 2.38 11.33 10.09
N ALA A 190 1.46 10.77 10.87
CA ALA A 190 0.85 9.46 10.65
C ALA A 190 -0.58 9.58 10.12
N ALA A 191 -0.99 8.59 9.30
CA ALA A 191 -2.40 8.34 9.00
C ALA A 191 -3.16 7.87 10.26
N LYS A 192 -4.48 7.69 10.17
CA LYS A 192 -5.30 7.19 11.30
C LYS A 192 -4.84 5.81 11.77
N LEU A 193 -4.47 4.94 10.83
CA LEU A 193 -3.88 3.63 11.09
C LEU A 193 -2.53 3.51 10.38
N LEU A 194 -1.55 2.90 11.05
CA LEU A 194 -0.29 2.46 10.46
C LEU A 194 -0.24 0.94 10.40
N VAL A 195 0.15 0.40 9.26
CA VAL A 195 0.54 -1.00 9.05
C VAL A 195 2.03 -0.99 8.72
N VAL A 196 2.87 -1.04 9.74
CA VAL A 196 4.33 -0.96 9.60
C VAL A 196 4.87 -2.33 9.25
N LYS A 197 5.43 -2.44 8.06
CA LYS A 197 5.95 -3.68 7.47
C LYS A 197 7.40 -3.90 7.90
N GLY A 198 7.77 -5.13 8.25
CA GLY A 198 9.15 -5.46 8.60
C GLY A 198 9.33 -6.87 9.14
N LYS A 199 10.46 -7.14 9.80
CA LYS A 199 10.68 -8.41 10.47
C LYS A 199 9.55 -8.73 11.47
N VAL A 200 9.05 -7.73 12.15
CA VAL A 200 7.80 -7.75 12.92
C VAL A 200 6.89 -6.70 12.34
N ASP A 201 5.73 -7.10 11.84
CA ASP A 201 4.74 -6.14 11.36
C ASP A 201 3.98 -5.56 12.55
N HIS A 202 3.78 -4.23 12.55
CA HIS A 202 3.06 -3.55 13.62
C HIS A 202 1.81 -2.87 13.08
N ILE A 203 0.68 -3.14 13.70
CA ILE A 203 -0.57 -2.44 13.43
C ILE A 203 -0.79 -1.46 14.57
N ALA A 204 -0.86 -0.16 14.26
CA ALA A 204 -0.93 0.89 15.26
C ALA A 204 -1.94 1.97 14.90
N SER A 205 -2.61 2.50 15.90
CA SER A 205 -3.53 3.63 15.79
C SER A 205 -3.37 4.55 16.99
N GLU A 206 -3.48 5.86 16.77
CA GLU A 206 -3.39 6.88 17.82
C GLU A 206 -2.13 6.75 18.71
N GLY A 207 -1.01 6.33 18.11
CA GLY A 207 0.27 6.14 18.81
C GLY A 207 0.36 4.85 19.64
N LYS A 208 -0.67 3.99 19.61
CA LYS A 208 -0.69 2.72 20.32
C LYS A 208 -0.56 1.56 19.35
N ILE A 209 0.30 0.61 19.68
CA ILE A 209 0.41 -0.66 18.96
C ILE A 209 -0.77 -1.54 19.39
N MET A 210 -1.60 -1.89 18.41
CA MET A 210 -2.75 -2.77 18.59
C MET A 210 -2.36 -4.24 18.43
N ALA A 211 -1.47 -4.55 17.46
CA ALA A 211 -1.01 -5.90 17.21
C ALA A 211 0.42 -5.91 16.70
N LYS A 212 1.13 -7.00 16.98
CA LYS A 212 2.45 -7.35 16.43
C LYS A 212 2.32 -8.71 15.76
N ILE A 213 2.81 -8.82 14.54
CA ILE A 213 2.76 -10.04 13.75
C ILE A 213 4.19 -10.41 13.36
N ASP A 214 4.71 -11.49 13.91
CA ASP A 214 6.08 -11.99 13.72
C ASP A 214 6.12 -13.46 13.30
N GLU A 215 4.99 -14.16 13.37
CA GLU A 215 4.89 -15.56 12.99
C GLU A 215 3.96 -15.79 11.76
N PRO A 216 4.32 -16.73 10.89
CA PRO A 216 5.62 -17.45 10.86
C PRO A 216 6.77 -16.49 10.48
N ASP A 217 7.95 -16.68 11.10
CA ASP A 217 9.16 -15.96 10.70
C ASP A 217 9.70 -16.56 9.40
N ILE A 218 9.69 -15.78 8.32
CA ILE A 218 10.15 -16.14 6.97
C ILE A 218 11.11 -15.05 6.49
N PRO A 219 12.37 -15.10 6.90
CA PRO A 219 13.35 -14.04 6.57
C PRO A 219 13.56 -13.83 5.07
N GLU A 220 13.31 -14.86 4.26
CA GLU A 220 13.43 -14.82 2.81
C GLU A 220 12.50 -13.78 2.16
N LEU A 221 11.39 -13.44 2.81
CA LEU A 221 10.46 -12.43 2.30
C LEU A 221 11.08 -11.03 2.23
N GLU A 222 12.07 -10.73 3.08
CA GLU A 222 12.78 -9.44 3.03
C GLU A 222 13.63 -9.28 1.75
N ALA A 223 14.09 -10.41 1.18
CA ALA A 223 14.88 -10.42 -0.05
C ALA A 223 14.01 -10.42 -1.33
N ILE A 224 12.70 -10.63 -1.21
CA ILE A 224 11.78 -10.76 -2.35
C ILE A 224 11.10 -9.40 -2.58
N GLY A 225 11.49 -8.70 -3.63
CA GLY A 225 10.87 -7.42 -4.00
C GLY A 225 9.38 -7.57 -4.26
N GLY A 226 8.57 -6.73 -3.63
CA GLY A 226 7.12 -6.70 -3.79
C GLY A 226 6.31 -7.33 -2.66
N THR A 227 6.92 -8.04 -1.73
CA THR A 227 6.22 -8.66 -0.60
C THR A 227 5.58 -7.63 0.33
N GLY A 228 6.21 -6.48 0.54
CA GLY A 228 5.61 -5.36 1.25
C GLY A 228 4.41 -4.77 0.51
N ASP A 229 4.52 -4.65 -0.83
CA ASP A 229 3.44 -4.13 -1.69
C ASP A 229 2.19 -5.03 -1.66
N THR A 230 2.38 -6.36 -1.50
CA THR A 230 1.26 -7.30 -1.38
C THR A 230 0.43 -7.06 -0.13
N ILE A 231 1.05 -6.69 1.00
CA ILE A 231 0.33 -6.33 2.23
C ILE A 231 -0.60 -5.15 1.96
N THR A 232 -0.10 -4.10 1.30
CA THR A 232 -0.90 -2.93 0.92
C THR A 232 -2.08 -3.30 0.02
N GLY A 233 -1.86 -4.22 -0.93
CA GLY A 233 -2.89 -4.74 -1.82
C GLY A 233 -4.00 -5.49 -1.07
N ILE A 234 -3.63 -6.40 -0.17
CA ILE A 234 -4.59 -7.16 0.65
C ILE A 234 -5.37 -6.22 1.58
N VAL A 235 -4.68 -5.29 2.27
CA VAL A 235 -5.34 -4.26 3.11
C VAL A 235 -6.39 -3.50 2.31
N THR A 236 -6.03 -3.03 1.11
CA THR A 236 -6.92 -2.26 0.24
C THR A 236 -8.18 -3.06 -0.13
N ALA A 237 -8.02 -4.33 -0.49
CA ALA A 237 -9.12 -5.22 -0.86
C ALA A 237 -10.03 -5.55 0.33
N LEU A 238 -9.46 -5.83 1.51
CA LEU A 238 -10.23 -6.13 2.72
C LEU A 238 -11.02 -4.91 3.21
N VAL A 239 -10.43 -3.71 3.19
CA VAL A 239 -11.15 -2.47 3.51
C VAL A 239 -12.28 -2.22 2.51
N TYR A 240 -12.04 -2.47 1.22
CA TYR A 240 -13.09 -2.36 0.20
C TYR A 240 -14.23 -3.35 0.44
N ALA A 241 -13.93 -4.56 0.90
CA ALA A 241 -14.91 -5.57 1.30
C ALA A 241 -15.72 -5.16 2.56
N GLY A 242 -15.26 -4.15 3.31
CA GLY A 242 -15.96 -3.62 4.49
C GLY A 242 -15.39 -4.08 5.83
N TYR A 243 -14.24 -4.75 5.84
CA TYR A 243 -13.56 -5.08 7.10
C TYR A 243 -13.01 -3.82 7.78
N LYS A 244 -12.96 -3.86 9.12
CA LYS A 244 -12.37 -2.77 9.91
C LYS A 244 -10.88 -2.60 9.55
N PRO A 245 -10.34 -1.38 9.51
CA PRO A 245 -8.96 -1.12 9.07
C PRO A 245 -7.88 -1.92 9.81
N HIS A 246 -7.98 -2.05 11.14
CA HIS A 246 -7.02 -2.83 11.92
C HIS A 246 -7.12 -4.33 11.64
N VAL A 247 -8.34 -4.87 11.44
CA VAL A 247 -8.55 -6.26 11.04
C VAL A 247 -7.89 -6.51 9.68
N ALA A 248 -8.10 -5.60 8.71
CA ALA A 248 -7.48 -5.68 7.40
C ALA A 248 -5.94 -5.69 7.49
N GLY A 249 -5.35 -4.84 8.34
CA GLY A 249 -3.90 -4.81 8.57
C GLY A 249 -3.36 -6.10 9.18
N ILE A 250 -4.00 -6.60 10.24
CA ILE A 250 -3.62 -7.87 10.91
C ILE A 250 -3.69 -9.05 9.94
N VAL A 251 -4.83 -9.18 9.25
CA VAL A 251 -5.03 -10.27 8.28
C VAL A 251 -4.03 -10.20 7.14
N ALA A 252 -3.75 -9.01 6.59
CA ALA A 252 -2.81 -8.85 5.50
C ALA A 252 -1.38 -9.25 5.90
N ALA A 253 -0.92 -8.83 7.07
CA ALA A 253 0.40 -9.21 7.60
C ALA A 253 0.51 -10.73 7.82
N LYS A 254 -0.48 -11.35 8.48
CA LYS A 254 -0.53 -12.81 8.67
C LYS A 254 -0.57 -13.55 7.33
N ALA A 255 -1.39 -13.08 6.37
CA ALA A 255 -1.54 -13.72 5.08
C ALA A 255 -0.25 -13.69 4.26
N ASN A 256 0.46 -12.57 4.25
CA ASN A 256 1.71 -12.44 3.53
C ASN A 256 2.78 -13.41 4.06
N ARG A 257 2.95 -13.52 5.38
CA ARG A 257 3.87 -14.45 6.03
C ARG A 257 3.50 -15.90 5.74
N MET A 258 2.24 -16.25 5.91
CA MET A 258 1.76 -17.61 5.67
C MET A 258 1.90 -18.02 4.20
N ALA A 259 1.66 -17.07 3.27
CA ALA A 259 1.89 -17.30 1.85
C ALA A 259 3.37 -17.55 1.53
N GLY A 260 4.29 -16.83 2.18
CA GLY A 260 5.72 -17.13 2.12
C GLY A 260 6.07 -18.55 2.56
N LYS A 261 5.48 -18.98 3.67
CA LYS A 261 5.63 -20.37 4.18
C LYS A 261 5.09 -21.40 3.18
N PHE A 262 3.90 -21.17 2.63
CA PHE A 262 3.26 -22.09 1.68
C PHE A 262 4.02 -22.17 0.36
N ALA A 263 4.54 -21.06 -0.11
CA ALA A 263 5.42 -20.99 -1.27
C ALA A 263 6.79 -21.65 -1.03
N ARG A 264 7.13 -22.01 0.23
CA ARG A 264 8.48 -22.41 0.62
C ARG A 264 9.50 -21.40 0.10
N ALA A 265 9.28 -20.15 0.44
CA ALA A 265 10.03 -19.03 -0.09
C ALA A 265 11.54 -19.21 0.06
N THR A 266 12.26 -18.79 -0.95
CA THR A 266 13.72 -18.67 -0.99
C THR A 266 14.07 -17.28 -1.52
N PRO A 267 15.28 -16.77 -1.36
CA PRO A 267 15.66 -15.46 -1.94
C PRO A 267 15.46 -15.36 -3.47
N ALA A 268 15.37 -16.50 -4.18
CA ALA A 268 15.10 -16.55 -5.62
C ALA A 268 13.61 -16.62 -5.98
N THR A 269 12.72 -16.73 -4.99
CA THR A 269 11.27 -16.80 -5.20
C THR A 269 10.76 -15.48 -5.75
N LYS A 270 9.89 -15.54 -6.75
CA LYS A 270 9.22 -14.35 -7.29
C LYS A 270 7.98 -14.03 -6.47
N VAL A 271 7.66 -12.75 -6.28
CA VAL A 271 6.48 -12.31 -5.52
C VAL A 271 5.18 -12.91 -6.06
N LYS A 272 5.07 -13.17 -7.37
CA LYS A 272 3.91 -13.85 -7.95
C LYS A 272 3.66 -15.23 -7.34
N GLN A 273 4.71 -15.98 -7.03
CA GLN A 273 4.60 -17.30 -6.39
C GLN A 273 4.06 -17.20 -4.96
N ILE A 274 4.37 -16.09 -4.27
CA ILE A 274 3.79 -15.78 -2.95
C ILE A 274 2.30 -15.44 -3.10
N ILE A 275 1.98 -14.55 -4.06
CA ILE A 275 0.59 -14.12 -4.32
C ILE A 275 -0.31 -15.30 -4.69
N ASP A 276 0.22 -16.27 -5.41
CA ASP A 276 -0.53 -17.48 -5.81
C ASP A 276 -0.95 -18.36 -4.62
N GLN A 277 -0.35 -18.16 -3.46
CA GLN A 277 -0.73 -18.87 -2.23
C GLN A 277 -1.88 -18.22 -1.48
N PHE A 278 -2.19 -16.94 -1.73
CA PHE A 278 -3.23 -16.23 -0.97
C PHE A 278 -4.58 -16.93 -0.95
N PRO A 279 -5.11 -17.48 -2.07
CA PRO A 279 -6.39 -18.19 -2.04
C PRO A 279 -6.39 -19.36 -1.05
N THR A 280 -5.33 -20.17 -1.04
CA THR A 280 -5.18 -21.31 -0.11
C THR A 280 -5.05 -20.85 1.33
N VAL A 281 -4.25 -19.79 1.57
CA VAL A 281 -4.08 -19.21 2.91
C VAL A 281 -5.42 -18.65 3.42
N PHE A 282 -6.18 -17.96 2.58
CA PHE A 282 -7.48 -17.42 2.97
C PHE A 282 -8.50 -18.54 3.24
N GLU A 283 -8.51 -19.60 2.45
CA GLU A 283 -9.39 -20.74 2.67
C GLU A 283 -9.14 -21.40 4.05
N GLU A 284 -7.87 -21.52 4.45
CA GLU A 284 -7.51 -22.16 5.72
C GLU A 284 -7.69 -21.24 6.93
N TYR A 285 -7.36 -19.93 6.81
CA TYR A 285 -7.14 -19.09 8.00
C TYR A 285 -7.99 -17.82 8.07
N LEU A 286 -8.55 -17.30 6.95
CA LEU A 286 -9.15 -15.98 6.92
C LEU A 286 -10.25 -15.83 7.97
N ARG A 287 -11.14 -16.79 8.07
CA ARG A 287 -12.27 -16.75 9.02
C ARG A 287 -11.82 -16.67 10.47
N GLN A 288 -10.82 -17.49 10.82
CA GLN A 288 -10.24 -17.52 12.15
C GLN A 288 -9.58 -16.16 12.47
N TRP A 289 -8.74 -15.65 11.58
CA TRP A 289 -8.04 -14.40 11.80
C TRP A 289 -8.94 -13.18 11.91
N ILE A 290 -10.06 -13.15 11.18
CA ILE A 290 -11.06 -12.08 11.30
C ILE A 290 -11.67 -12.08 12.69
N VAL A 291 -12.03 -13.25 13.23
CA VAL A 291 -12.60 -13.36 14.58
C VAL A 291 -11.57 -12.92 15.62
N GLU A 292 -10.36 -13.47 15.57
CA GLU A 292 -9.28 -13.09 16.48
C GLU A 292 -8.96 -11.59 16.44
N ALA A 293 -8.87 -11.00 15.24
CA ALA A 293 -8.57 -9.58 15.07
C ALA A 293 -9.74 -8.66 15.42
N GLY A 294 -10.95 -9.15 15.44
CA GLY A 294 -12.14 -8.38 15.79
C GLY A 294 -12.27 -8.06 17.28
N ASP A 295 -11.49 -8.76 18.12
CA ASP A 295 -11.48 -8.61 19.58
C ASP A 295 -10.48 -7.54 20.06
N TYR A 296 -9.74 -6.86 19.15
CA TYR A 296 -8.79 -5.78 19.47
C TYR A 296 -9.44 -4.39 19.40
#